data_4610938b7a5dfbaeecbfc163cd4d5910
#
_entry.id   4610938b7a5dfbaeecbfc163cd4d5910
#
_cell.length_a   1.000
_cell.length_b   1.000
_cell.length_c   1.000
_cell.angle_alpha   90.00
_cell.angle_beta   90.00
_cell.angle_gamma   90.00
#
_symmetry.space_group_name_H-M   'P 1'
#
loop_
_entity.id
_entity.type
_entity.pdbx_description
1 polymer ?
#
loop_
_entity_poly.entity_id
_entity_poly.type
_entity_poly.pdbx_seq_one_letter_code
_entity_poly.pdbx_strand_id
1 'polypeptide(L)'
;ALGLAEGALETTINYVKERKQFGRAIGAFQNTQFQLADMATKVQAAQYLVYAAAMKKAEYQKNPKVSYSVEAAMAKLYAAEVAMEVTTKCVQLHGGYGYIKEYGVERMMRDAKITEIYEGTSEVQRMVISANLLK
;
A
#
# COMPACT_ATOMS: atom_id res chain seq x y z
N ALA A 1 -5.47 -4.31 -0.42
CA ALA A 1 -4.44 -3.34 -0.84
C ALA A 1 -3.41 -3.12 0.27
N LEU A 2 -3.84 -2.84 1.51
CA LEU A 2 -2.93 -2.69 2.66
C LEU A 2 -2.08 -3.94 2.86
N GLY A 3 -2.68 -5.14 2.90
CA GLY A 3 -1.96 -6.39 3.08
C GLY A 3 -0.94 -6.69 1.97
N LEU A 4 -1.22 -6.28 0.72
CA LEU A 4 -0.24 -6.38 -0.37
C LEU A 4 0.96 -5.46 -0.13
N ALA A 5 0.74 -4.23 0.31
CA ALA A 5 1.81 -3.29 0.63
C ALA A 5 2.66 -3.78 1.80
N GLU A 6 2.04 -4.25 2.88
CA GLU A 6 2.72 -4.82 4.05
C GLU A 6 3.55 -6.04 3.69
N GLY A 7 2.96 -7.02 2.98
CA GLY A 7 3.65 -8.25 2.60
C GLY A 7 4.82 -8.01 1.64
N ALA A 8 4.65 -7.10 0.67
CA ALA A 8 5.73 -6.74 -0.25
C ALA A 8 6.90 -6.04 0.47
N LEU A 9 6.58 -5.13 1.40
CA LEU A 9 7.58 -4.43 2.19
C LEU A 9 8.35 -5.41 3.09
N GLU A 10 7.67 -6.31 3.80
CA GLU A 10 8.28 -7.32 4.66
C GLU A 10 9.20 -8.24 3.86
N THR A 11 8.72 -8.77 2.73
CA THR A 11 9.51 -9.60 1.82
C THR A 11 10.78 -8.86 1.36
N THR A 12 10.64 -7.58 1.03
CA THR A 12 11.76 -6.77 0.56
C THR A 12 12.75 -6.46 1.68
N ILE A 13 12.30 -6.18 2.89
CA ILE A 13 13.18 -5.97 4.06
C ILE A 13 14.05 -7.21 4.30
N ASN A 14 13.49 -8.41 4.22
CA ASN A 14 14.24 -9.64 4.38
C ASN A 14 15.24 -9.83 3.24
N TYR A 15 14.82 -9.62 2.01
CA TYR A 15 15.68 -9.74 0.84
C TYR A 15 16.90 -8.80 0.90
N VAL A 16 16.71 -7.52 1.23
CA VAL A 16 17.80 -6.54 1.23
C VAL A 16 18.83 -6.76 2.37
N LYS A 17 18.44 -7.46 3.44
CA LYS A 17 19.34 -7.86 4.52
C LYS A 17 20.30 -8.97 4.08
N GLU A 18 19.85 -9.87 3.21
CA GLU A 18 20.61 -11.05 2.78
C GLU A 18 21.37 -10.82 1.47
N ARG A 19 20.72 -10.15 0.51
CA ARG A 19 21.30 -9.90 -0.82
C ARG A 19 22.50 -8.99 -0.74
N LYS A 20 23.63 -9.44 -1.28
CA LYS A 20 24.89 -8.68 -1.32
C LYS A 20 25.20 -8.23 -2.75
N GLN A 21 25.61 -6.98 -2.90
CA GLN A 21 26.19 -6.40 -4.11
C GLN A 21 27.22 -5.33 -3.70
N PHE A 22 28.23 -5.13 -4.53
CA PHE A 22 29.30 -4.16 -4.27
C PHE A 22 29.96 -4.36 -2.90
N GLY A 23 30.18 -5.63 -2.52
CA GLY A 23 30.89 -6.02 -1.30
C GLY A 23 30.09 -5.94 0.02
N ARG A 24 28.80 -5.59 0.00
CA ARG A 24 27.95 -5.47 1.21
C ARG A 24 26.49 -5.80 0.94
N ALA A 25 25.69 -6.01 2.00
CA ALA A 25 24.26 -6.17 1.89
C ALA A 25 23.63 -4.91 1.26
N ILE A 26 22.65 -5.08 0.37
CA ILE A 26 22.04 -3.92 -0.31
C ILE A 26 21.23 -3.05 0.66
N GLY A 27 20.77 -3.59 1.78
CA GLY A 27 20.18 -2.84 2.88
C GLY A 27 21.15 -1.90 3.63
N ALA A 28 22.47 -2.05 3.42
CA ALA A 28 23.47 -1.15 3.99
C ALA A 28 23.68 0.14 3.17
N PHE A 29 23.07 0.26 1.98
CA PHE A 29 23.13 1.49 1.20
C PHE A 29 22.08 2.48 1.70
N GLN A 30 22.50 3.74 1.91
CA GLN A 30 21.62 4.79 2.44
C GLN A 30 20.37 5.01 1.60
N ASN A 31 20.48 4.98 0.26
CA ASN A 31 19.33 5.11 -0.62
C ASN A 31 18.30 3.98 -0.42
N THR A 32 18.74 2.75 -0.19
CA THR A 32 17.85 1.62 0.14
C THR A 32 17.13 1.88 1.47
N GLN A 33 17.88 2.34 2.48
CA GLN A 33 17.32 2.65 3.80
C GLN A 33 16.25 3.75 3.73
N PHE A 34 16.50 4.81 2.96
CA PHE A 34 15.53 5.89 2.77
C PHE A 34 14.26 5.40 2.07
N GLN A 35 14.38 4.59 1.02
CA GLN A 35 13.23 4.01 0.35
C GLN A 35 12.41 3.11 1.27
N LEU A 36 13.05 2.30 2.11
CA LEU A 36 12.36 1.46 3.09
C LEU A 36 11.63 2.31 4.14
N ALA A 37 12.25 3.38 4.62
CA ALA A 37 11.64 4.29 5.58
C ALA A 37 10.40 5.00 5.01
N ASP A 38 10.48 5.49 3.76
CA ASP A 38 9.37 6.12 3.06
C ASP A 38 8.21 5.14 2.86
N MET A 39 8.51 3.91 2.41
CA MET A 39 7.50 2.87 2.23
C MET A 39 6.83 2.50 3.55
N ALA A 40 7.61 2.28 4.61
CA ALA A 40 7.08 1.96 5.93
C ALA A 40 6.15 3.06 6.47
N THR A 41 6.53 4.32 6.29
CA THR A 41 5.71 5.47 6.69
C THR A 41 4.37 5.50 5.95
N LYS A 42 4.37 5.26 4.64
CA LYS A 42 3.15 5.23 3.83
C LYS A 42 2.25 4.05 4.18
N VAL A 43 2.82 2.87 4.36
CA VAL A 43 2.08 1.68 4.80
C VAL A 43 1.41 1.92 6.15
N GLN A 44 2.13 2.51 7.10
CA GLN A 44 1.58 2.85 8.42
C GLN A 44 0.43 3.87 8.33
N ALA A 45 0.56 4.89 7.47
CA ALA A 45 -0.51 5.85 7.24
C ALA A 45 -1.75 5.20 6.60
N ALA A 46 -1.55 4.29 5.62
CA ALA A 46 -2.63 3.52 5.03
C ALA A 46 -3.34 2.63 6.05
N GLN A 47 -2.59 2.00 6.96
CA GLN A 47 -3.14 1.18 8.03
C GLN A 47 -4.06 1.99 8.93
N TYR A 48 -3.67 3.19 9.35
CA TYR A 48 -4.51 4.05 10.18
C TYR A 48 -5.81 4.45 9.46
N LEU A 49 -5.76 4.78 8.18
CA LEU A 49 -6.96 5.09 7.40
C LEU A 49 -7.91 3.88 7.27
N VAL A 50 -7.37 2.70 7.01
CA VAL A 50 -8.16 1.46 6.92
C VAL A 50 -8.82 1.14 8.27
N TYR A 51 -8.09 1.25 9.36
CA TYR A 51 -8.64 0.98 10.69
C TYR A 51 -9.66 2.02 11.11
N ALA A 52 -9.45 3.30 10.80
CA ALA A 52 -10.44 4.35 11.04
C ALA A 52 -11.75 4.09 10.28
N ALA A 53 -11.65 3.67 9.01
CA ALA A 53 -12.83 3.30 8.22
C ALA A 53 -13.55 2.07 8.79
N ALA A 54 -12.81 1.06 9.25
CA ALA A 54 -13.37 -0.13 9.88
C ALA A 54 -14.11 0.21 11.18
N MET A 55 -13.53 1.08 12.01
CA MET A 55 -14.16 1.57 13.24
C MET A 55 -15.45 2.35 12.94
N LYS A 56 -15.44 3.22 11.93
CA LYS A 56 -16.61 3.99 11.50
C LYS A 56 -17.72 3.06 10.98
N LYS A 57 -17.35 2.02 10.23
CA LYS A 57 -18.33 1.00 9.79
C LYS A 57 -18.96 0.25 10.96
N ALA A 58 -18.19 -0.08 11.99
CA ALA A 58 -18.71 -0.72 13.21
C ALA A 58 -19.65 0.21 13.99
N GLU A 59 -19.38 1.52 14.00
CA GLU A 59 -20.27 2.53 14.56
C GLU A 59 -21.58 2.63 13.77
N TYR A 60 -21.53 2.66 12.44
CA TYR A 60 -22.70 2.62 11.55
C TYR A 60 -23.60 1.42 11.83
N GLN A 61 -23.04 0.24 12.07
CA GLN A 61 -23.82 -0.96 12.38
C GLN A 61 -24.66 -0.82 13.65
N LYS A 62 -24.19 -0.01 14.60
CA LYS A 62 -24.93 0.28 15.86
C LYS A 62 -25.86 1.48 15.71
N ASN A 63 -25.52 2.44 14.86
CA ASN A 63 -26.28 3.66 14.63
C ASN A 63 -26.26 4.02 13.13
N PRO A 64 -27.30 3.63 12.36
CA PRO A 64 -27.35 3.90 10.91
C PRO A 64 -27.41 5.38 10.51
N LYS A 65 -27.51 6.31 11.46
CA LYS A 65 -27.41 7.75 11.19
C LYS A 65 -25.96 8.22 10.98
N VAL A 66 -24.98 7.42 11.41
CA VAL A 66 -23.56 7.68 11.19
C VAL A 66 -23.17 7.16 9.81
N SER A 67 -22.59 8.01 8.97
CA SER A 67 -22.04 7.58 7.68
C SER A 67 -20.57 7.15 7.86
N TYR A 68 -20.11 6.18 7.05
CA TYR A 68 -18.70 5.80 6.95
C TYR A 68 -18.17 5.91 5.50
N SER A 69 -18.97 6.47 4.59
CA SER A 69 -18.67 6.48 3.15
C SER A 69 -17.40 7.25 2.83
N VAL A 70 -17.15 8.36 3.51
CA VAL A 70 -15.96 9.20 3.28
C VAL A 70 -14.70 8.51 3.76
N GLU A 71 -14.73 7.97 4.97
CA GLU A 71 -13.60 7.23 5.54
C GLU A 71 -13.28 5.97 4.72
N ALA A 72 -14.30 5.25 4.25
CA ALA A 72 -14.11 4.09 3.38
C ALA A 72 -13.49 4.50 2.03
N ALA A 73 -13.96 5.60 1.43
CA ALA A 73 -13.40 6.11 0.17
C ALA A 73 -11.94 6.58 0.34
N MET A 74 -11.63 7.30 1.43
CA MET A 74 -10.26 7.72 1.75
C MET A 74 -9.33 6.53 1.97
N ALA A 75 -9.78 5.54 2.74
CA ALA A 75 -9.00 4.35 3.01
C ALA A 75 -8.70 3.55 1.73
N LYS A 76 -9.73 3.33 0.89
CA LYS A 76 -9.58 2.62 -0.38
C LYS A 76 -8.65 3.35 -1.34
N LEU A 77 -8.84 4.65 -1.51
CA LEU A 77 -8.03 5.48 -2.38
C LEU A 77 -6.55 5.42 -1.97
N TYR A 78 -6.27 5.75 -0.73
CA TYR A 78 -4.89 5.86 -0.25
C TYR A 78 -4.19 4.49 -0.18
N ALA A 79 -4.87 3.46 0.34
CA ALA A 79 -4.28 2.13 0.43
C ALA A 79 -3.96 1.53 -0.95
N ALA A 80 -4.81 1.76 -1.96
CA ALA A 80 -4.58 1.27 -3.32
C ALA A 80 -3.36 1.97 -3.97
N GLU A 81 -3.26 3.29 -3.84
CA GLU A 81 -2.11 4.06 -4.36
C GLU A 81 -0.80 3.68 -3.65
N VAL A 82 -0.84 3.53 -2.33
CA VAL A 82 0.31 3.06 -1.54
C VAL A 82 0.71 1.65 -1.93
N ALA A 83 -0.24 0.74 -2.12
CA ALA A 83 0.07 -0.63 -2.55
C ALA A 83 0.78 -0.65 -3.90
N MET A 84 0.31 0.14 -4.86
CA MET A 84 0.93 0.24 -6.18
C MET A 84 2.35 0.83 -6.10
N GLU A 85 2.53 1.91 -5.34
CA GLU A 85 3.84 2.53 -5.16
C GLU A 85 4.83 1.59 -4.45
N VAL A 86 4.42 1.01 -3.32
CA VAL A 86 5.28 0.14 -2.50
C VAL A 86 5.68 -1.11 -3.28
N THR A 87 4.73 -1.81 -3.91
CA THR A 87 5.04 -3.03 -4.65
C THR A 87 5.94 -2.76 -5.85
N THR A 88 5.77 -1.63 -6.54
CA THR A 88 6.66 -1.21 -7.64
C THR A 88 8.08 -0.95 -7.14
N LYS A 89 8.25 -0.26 -6.01
CA LYS A 89 9.56 -0.03 -5.40
C LYS A 89 10.19 -1.33 -4.89
N CYS A 90 9.39 -2.26 -4.38
CA CYS A 90 9.86 -3.58 -3.97
C CYS A 90 10.43 -4.37 -5.14
N VAL A 91 9.75 -4.39 -6.29
CA VAL A 91 10.31 -4.99 -7.52
C VAL A 91 11.64 -4.35 -7.89
N GLN A 92 11.73 -3.01 -7.84
CA GLN A 92 12.96 -2.28 -8.16
C GLN A 92 14.11 -2.64 -7.20
N LEU A 93 13.84 -2.75 -5.89
CA LEU A 93 14.86 -3.11 -4.89
C LEU A 93 15.35 -4.56 -5.00
N HIS A 94 14.54 -5.45 -5.57
CA HIS A 94 14.96 -6.82 -5.90
C HIS A 94 15.82 -6.88 -7.18
N GLY A 95 15.82 -5.83 -8.00
CA GLY A 95 16.52 -5.83 -9.30
C GLY A 95 15.92 -6.87 -10.24
N GLY A 96 16.77 -7.56 -11.01
CA GLY A 96 16.32 -8.60 -11.95
C GLY A 96 15.54 -9.74 -11.28
N TYR A 97 15.84 -10.06 -10.04
CA TYR A 97 15.09 -11.07 -9.28
C TYR A 97 13.67 -10.63 -8.92
N GLY A 98 13.40 -9.34 -8.84
CA GLY A 98 12.04 -8.83 -8.62
C GLY A 98 11.12 -9.00 -9.82
N TYR A 99 11.67 -9.20 -11.01
CA TYR A 99 10.92 -9.36 -12.25
C TYR A 99 10.49 -10.82 -12.53
N ILE A 100 11.15 -11.80 -11.92
CA ILE A 100 10.88 -13.22 -12.13
C ILE A 100 9.89 -13.77 -11.10
N LYS A 101 9.15 -14.83 -11.47
CA LYS A 101 8.04 -15.37 -10.68
C LYS A 101 8.46 -15.97 -9.34
N GLU A 102 9.68 -16.46 -9.26
CA GLU A 102 10.22 -17.21 -8.12
C GLU A 102 10.28 -16.39 -6.83
N TYR A 103 10.42 -15.06 -6.93
CA TYR A 103 10.45 -14.16 -5.78
C TYR A 103 9.09 -13.59 -5.38
N GLY A 104 8.09 -13.69 -6.24
CA GLY A 104 6.69 -13.37 -5.95
C GLY A 104 6.34 -11.88 -5.87
N VAL A 105 7.30 -10.96 -5.76
CA VAL A 105 7.03 -9.52 -5.64
C VAL A 105 6.44 -8.94 -6.94
N GLU A 106 6.77 -9.50 -8.10
CA GLU A 106 6.17 -9.10 -9.38
C GLU A 106 4.66 -9.37 -9.40
N ARG A 107 4.23 -10.47 -8.80
CA ARG A 107 2.81 -10.80 -8.68
C ARG A 107 2.10 -9.83 -7.74
N MET A 108 2.72 -9.49 -6.61
CA MET A 108 2.16 -8.50 -5.69
C MET A 108 1.95 -7.15 -6.37
N MET A 109 2.87 -6.72 -7.25
CA MET A 109 2.71 -5.50 -8.04
C MET A 109 1.53 -5.59 -9.03
N ARG A 110 1.40 -6.72 -9.75
CA ARG A 110 0.27 -6.93 -10.66
C ARG A 110 -1.07 -6.97 -9.93
N ASP A 111 -1.11 -7.65 -8.78
CA ASP A 111 -2.29 -7.74 -7.93
C ASP A 111 -2.64 -6.37 -7.28
N ALA A 112 -1.63 -5.56 -6.94
CA ALA A 112 -1.86 -4.21 -6.43
C ALA A 112 -2.57 -3.32 -7.45
N LYS A 113 -2.29 -3.45 -8.74
CA LYS A 113 -2.89 -2.60 -9.77
C LYS A 113 -4.40 -2.69 -9.83
N ILE A 114 -4.99 -3.89 -9.67
CA ILE A 114 -6.44 -4.02 -9.71
C ILE A 114 -7.13 -3.29 -8.57
N THR A 115 -6.44 -3.06 -7.44
CA THR A 115 -7.01 -2.35 -6.29
C THR A 115 -7.29 -0.87 -6.58
N GLU A 116 -6.64 -0.27 -7.58
CA GLU A 116 -6.95 1.09 -8.05
C GLU A 116 -8.17 1.14 -8.97
N ILE A 117 -8.63 0.00 -9.49
CA ILE A 117 -9.63 -0.11 -10.56
C ILE A 117 -10.96 -0.62 -10.05
N TYR A 118 -10.99 -1.79 -9.39
CA TYR A 118 -12.23 -2.44 -8.97
C TYR A 118 -12.88 -1.77 -7.76
N GLU A 119 -14.15 -2.11 -7.51
CA GLU A 119 -14.95 -1.55 -6.39
C GLU A 119 -15.04 -0.01 -6.43
N GLY A 120 -15.00 0.54 -7.63
CA GLY A 120 -14.90 1.98 -7.90
C GLY A 120 -13.45 2.42 -8.02
N THR A 121 -13.10 2.98 -9.17
CA THR A 121 -11.72 3.45 -9.44
C THR A 121 -11.27 4.52 -8.45
N SER A 122 -9.98 4.80 -8.42
CA SER A 122 -9.42 5.90 -7.62
C SER A 122 -10.11 7.24 -7.90
N GLU A 123 -10.54 7.48 -9.14
CA GLU A 123 -11.31 8.67 -9.54
C GLU A 123 -12.71 8.66 -8.90
N VAL A 124 -13.38 7.52 -8.87
CA VAL A 124 -14.70 7.37 -8.20
C VAL A 124 -14.57 7.63 -6.71
N GLN A 125 -13.52 7.16 -6.06
CA GLN A 125 -13.28 7.46 -4.63
C GLN A 125 -13.11 8.97 -4.42
N ARG A 126 -12.37 9.66 -5.29
CA ARG A 126 -12.22 11.13 -5.25
C ARG A 126 -13.55 11.85 -5.43
N MET A 127 -14.44 11.35 -6.29
CA MET A 127 -15.81 11.90 -6.45
C MET A 127 -16.60 11.76 -5.14
N VAL A 128 -16.55 10.63 -4.47
CA VAL A 128 -17.25 10.40 -3.19
C VAL A 128 -16.73 11.38 -2.12
N ILE A 129 -15.42 11.52 -2.02
CA ILE A 129 -14.78 12.41 -1.04
C ILE A 129 -15.16 13.86 -1.33
N SER A 130 -14.95 14.34 -2.56
CA SER A 130 -15.19 15.74 -2.93
C SER A 130 -16.66 16.15 -2.80
N ALA A 131 -17.60 15.27 -3.17
CA ALA A 131 -19.03 15.52 -3.00
C ALA A 131 -19.42 15.70 -1.53
N ASN A 132 -18.67 15.14 -0.58
CA ASN A 132 -18.92 15.35 0.84
C ASN A 132 -18.23 16.59 1.41
N LEU A 133 -17.09 17.02 0.82
CA LEU A 133 -16.40 18.24 1.20
C LEU A 133 -17.14 19.52 0.74
N LEU A 134 -17.92 19.41 -0.32
CA LEU A 134 -18.60 20.55 -0.96
C LEU A 134 -20.09 20.67 -0.59
N LYS A 135 -20.56 19.89 0.36
CA LYS A 135 -21.90 20.04 0.96
C LYS A 135 -21.90 21.17 1.98
#